data_55ec0d8deb3b5e22a46669008eb28868
#
_entry.id   55ec0d8deb3b5e22a46669008eb28868
#
_cell.length_a   1.000
_cell.length_b   1.000
_cell.length_c   1.000
_cell.angle_alpha   90.00
_cell.angle_beta   90.00
_cell.angle_gamma   90.00
#
_symmetry.space_group_name_H-M   'P 1'
#
loop_
_entity.id
_entity.type
_entity.pdbx_description
1 polymer ?
#
loop_
_entity_poly.entity_id
_entity_poly.type
_entity_poly.pdbx_seq_one_letter_code
_entity_poly.pdbx_strand_id
1 'polypeptide(L)'
;MRLVKASVSVNAVAELMVYEKRTCTTCKNLAALLEERGIDFDRVDFHVEPLGEEEIRELVGKTGRPAQELFRAREPVYAELGLGEREVGDDEAIALMAEHTELMQRPVVVRGDRAVLARPVERVNELLD
;
A
#
# COMPACT_ATOMS: atom_id res chain seq x y z
N MET A 1 -11.04 -12.45 -6.66
CA MET A 1 -11.76 -12.17 -5.43
C MET A 1 -10.99 -12.71 -4.24
N ARG A 2 -10.72 -11.86 -3.29
CA ARG A 2 -9.84 -12.25 -2.18
C ARG A 2 -10.39 -13.37 -1.34
N LEU A 3 -11.69 -13.39 -1.16
CA LEU A 3 -12.31 -14.40 -0.31
C LEU A 3 -12.10 -15.82 -0.81
N VAL A 4 -11.82 -15.95 -2.10
CA VAL A 4 -11.57 -17.27 -2.68
C VAL A 4 -10.38 -17.93 -2.00
N LYS A 5 -9.30 -17.18 -1.79
CA LYS A 5 -8.15 -17.75 -1.12
C LYS A 5 -8.47 -18.18 0.30
N ALA A 6 -9.14 -17.31 1.01
CA ALA A 6 -9.47 -17.59 2.40
C ALA A 6 -10.41 -18.80 2.51
N SER A 7 -11.23 -19.04 1.49
CA SER A 7 -12.20 -20.13 1.54
C SER A 7 -11.62 -21.46 1.12
N VAL A 8 -10.43 -21.50 0.58
CA VAL A 8 -9.81 -22.73 0.12
C VAL A 8 -9.47 -23.63 1.30
N SER A 9 -9.14 -23.06 2.42
CA SER A 9 -8.78 -23.80 3.61
C SER A 9 -9.23 -23.01 4.81
N VAL A 10 -9.56 -23.73 5.89
CA VAL A 10 -10.00 -23.08 7.12
C VAL A 10 -8.94 -22.12 7.67
N ASN A 11 -7.69 -22.35 7.33
CA ASN A 11 -6.60 -21.51 7.81
C ASN A 11 -5.93 -20.73 6.70
N ALA A 12 -6.60 -20.61 5.56
CA ALA A 12 -6.00 -20.00 4.38
C ALA A 12 -6.14 -18.49 4.43
N VAL A 13 -5.55 -17.88 5.43
CA VAL A 13 -5.42 -16.44 5.49
C VAL A 13 -4.15 -16.10 4.74
N ALA A 14 -4.27 -15.24 3.73
CA ALA A 14 -3.09 -14.86 2.96
C ALA A 14 -2.05 -14.29 3.89
N GLU A 15 -0.80 -14.66 3.64
CA GLU A 15 0.30 -14.20 4.46
C GLU A 15 0.47 -12.68 4.37
N LEU A 16 0.26 -12.14 3.16
CA LEU A 16 0.44 -10.73 2.89
C LEU A 16 -0.82 -10.15 2.26
N MET A 17 -1.05 -8.86 2.53
CA MET A 17 -2.05 -8.08 1.81
C MET A 17 -1.32 -6.99 1.05
N VAL A 18 -1.54 -6.91 -0.26
CA VAL A 18 -0.85 -5.95 -1.12
C VAL A 18 -1.84 -4.90 -1.58
N TYR A 19 -1.60 -3.65 -1.20
CA TYR A 19 -2.41 -2.51 -1.67
C TYR A 19 -1.69 -1.89 -2.86
N GLU A 20 -2.33 -1.91 -4.01
CA GLU A 20 -1.64 -1.65 -5.27
C GLU A 20 -2.50 -0.91 -6.28
N LYS A 21 -1.87 -0.56 -7.40
CA LYS A 21 -2.56 -0.19 -8.62
C LYS A 21 -2.16 -1.26 -9.65
N ARG A 22 -3.15 -1.99 -10.15
CA ARG A 22 -2.87 -3.16 -10.97
C ARG A 22 -2.02 -2.86 -12.20
N THR A 23 -2.12 -1.65 -12.74
CA THR A 23 -1.37 -1.26 -13.94
C THR A 23 0.02 -0.74 -13.63
N CYS A 24 0.39 -0.64 -12.35
CA CYS A 24 1.69 -0.12 -11.94
C CYS A 24 2.76 -1.18 -12.16
N THR A 25 3.86 -0.81 -12.83
CA THR A 25 4.94 -1.74 -13.13
C THR A 25 5.57 -2.31 -11.86
N THR A 26 5.83 -1.44 -10.87
CA THR A 26 6.41 -1.89 -9.61
C THR A 26 5.49 -2.90 -8.91
N CYS A 27 4.17 -2.66 -8.98
CA CYS A 27 3.21 -3.57 -8.39
C CYS A 27 3.22 -4.92 -9.10
N LYS A 28 3.33 -4.91 -10.43
CA LYS A 28 3.43 -6.16 -11.18
C LYS A 28 4.70 -6.92 -10.83
N ASN A 29 5.79 -6.19 -10.68
CA ASN A 29 7.07 -6.82 -10.33
C ASN A 29 7.01 -7.45 -8.94
N LEU A 30 6.34 -6.79 -8.01
CA LEU A 30 6.17 -7.35 -6.67
C LEU A 30 5.36 -8.64 -6.71
N ALA A 31 4.25 -8.63 -7.46
CA ALA A 31 3.41 -9.82 -7.57
C ALA A 31 4.22 -11.00 -8.12
N ALA A 32 5.01 -10.73 -9.16
CA ALA A 32 5.84 -11.77 -9.75
C ALA A 32 6.86 -12.31 -8.75
N LEU A 33 7.47 -11.42 -7.97
CA LEU A 33 8.43 -11.82 -6.96
C LEU A 33 7.80 -12.73 -5.90
N LEU A 34 6.63 -12.35 -5.43
CA LEU A 34 5.95 -13.13 -4.40
C LEU A 34 5.51 -14.48 -4.93
N GLU A 35 5.01 -14.52 -6.16
CA GLU A 35 4.61 -15.78 -6.78
C GLU A 35 5.81 -16.70 -6.97
N GLU A 36 6.93 -16.14 -7.39
CA GLU A 36 8.14 -16.91 -7.58
C GLU A 36 8.61 -17.54 -6.29
N ARG A 37 8.42 -16.84 -5.18
CA ARG A 37 8.85 -17.34 -3.87
C ARG A 37 7.80 -18.22 -3.21
N GLY A 38 6.66 -18.40 -3.83
CA GLY A 38 5.58 -19.22 -3.27
C GLY A 38 4.93 -18.60 -2.05
N ILE A 39 4.98 -17.29 -1.93
CA ILE A 39 4.38 -16.58 -0.80
C ILE A 39 2.93 -16.27 -1.13
N ASP A 40 2.04 -16.60 -0.22
CA ASP A 40 0.61 -16.37 -0.38
C ASP A 40 0.28 -14.90 -0.10
N PHE A 41 -0.48 -14.27 -0.99
CA PHE A 41 -0.85 -12.88 -0.81
C PHE A 41 -2.20 -12.58 -1.46
N ASP A 42 -2.93 -11.64 -0.85
CA ASP A 42 -4.13 -11.06 -1.42
C ASP A 42 -3.81 -9.66 -1.95
N ARG A 43 -4.68 -9.15 -2.81
CA ARG A 43 -4.45 -7.88 -3.49
C ARG A 43 -5.67 -6.99 -3.40
N VAL A 44 -5.44 -5.71 -3.16
CA VAL A 44 -6.47 -4.69 -3.23
C VAL A 44 -5.98 -3.62 -4.17
N ASP A 45 -6.71 -3.41 -5.26
CA ASP A 45 -6.40 -2.29 -6.17
C ASP A 45 -7.19 -1.09 -5.65
N PHE A 46 -6.50 -0.19 -4.96
CA PHE A 46 -7.19 0.93 -4.31
C PHE A 46 -7.58 2.02 -5.30
N HIS A 47 -7.24 1.86 -6.56
CA HIS A 47 -7.75 2.74 -7.62
C HIS A 47 -9.10 2.24 -8.12
N VAL A 48 -9.42 0.97 -7.88
CA VAL A 48 -10.71 0.39 -8.20
C VAL A 48 -11.61 0.39 -6.97
N GLU A 49 -11.02 0.08 -5.81
CA GLU A 49 -11.72 0.08 -4.53
C GLU A 49 -11.06 1.11 -3.62
N PRO A 50 -11.42 2.38 -3.74
CA PRO A 50 -10.73 3.43 -2.98
C PRO A 50 -10.80 3.20 -1.49
N LEU A 51 -9.72 3.57 -0.82
CA LEU A 51 -9.63 3.42 0.63
C LEU A 51 -10.17 4.67 1.31
N GLY A 52 -10.86 4.46 2.44
CA GLY A 52 -11.29 5.58 3.26
C GLY A 52 -10.19 6.03 4.20
N GLU A 53 -10.45 7.13 4.91
CA GLU A 53 -9.45 7.69 5.81
C GLU A 53 -9.04 6.70 6.91
N GLU A 54 -10.00 5.95 7.44
CA GLU A 54 -9.66 5.00 8.50
C GLU A 54 -8.75 3.90 8.02
N GLU A 55 -8.99 3.41 6.82
CA GLU A 55 -8.14 2.37 6.27
C GLU A 55 -6.74 2.88 6.01
N ILE A 56 -6.63 4.11 5.48
CA ILE A 56 -5.32 4.70 5.24
C ILE A 56 -4.61 4.97 6.55
N ARG A 57 -5.34 5.43 7.57
CA ARG A 57 -4.76 5.68 8.87
C ARG A 57 -4.18 4.39 9.46
N GLU A 58 -4.88 3.30 9.27
CA GLU A 58 -4.40 2.02 9.75
C GLU A 58 -3.13 1.60 9.03
N LEU A 59 -3.09 1.79 7.71
CA LEU A 59 -1.87 1.49 6.95
C LEU A 59 -0.69 2.33 7.42
N VAL A 60 -0.92 3.63 7.59
CA VAL A 60 0.12 4.53 8.06
C VAL A 60 0.65 4.06 9.40
N GLY A 61 -0.25 3.73 10.33
CA GLY A 61 0.17 3.26 11.65
C GLY A 61 1.05 2.03 11.57
N LYS A 62 0.73 1.12 10.66
CA LYS A 62 1.50 -0.11 10.52
C LYS A 62 2.88 0.12 9.91
N THR A 63 3.05 1.21 9.15
CA THR A 63 4.38 1.52 8.61
C THR A 63 5.33 2.05 9.66
N GLY A 64 4.80 2.61 10.74
CA GLY A 64 5.62 3.26 11.75
C GLY A 64 6.31 4.52 11.25
N ARG A 65 5.84 5.07 10.13
CA ARG A 65 6.45 6.24 9.50
C ARG A 65 5.40 7.35 9.34
N PRO A 66 5.85 8.60 9.20
CA PRO A 66 4.90 9.68 8.95
C PRO A 66 4.09 9.44 7.68
N ALA A 67 2.82 9.84 7.72
CA ALA A 67 1.92 9.61 6.59
C ALA A 67 2.43 10.27 5.31
N GLN A 68 3.07 11.44 5.44
CA GLN A 68 3.54 12.15 4.24
C GLN A 68 4.58 11.37 3.45
N GLU A 69 5.21 10.36 4.05
CA GLU A 69 6.17 9.53 3.32
C GLU A 69 5.49 8.61 2.33
N LEU A 70 4.18 8.50 2.39
CA LEU A 70 3.43 7.73 1.39
C LEU A 70 2.97 8.57 0.21
N PHE A 71 3.29 9.87 0.20
CA PHE A 71 2.93 10.71 -0.95
C PHE A 71 3.72 10.32 -2.19
N ARG A 72 3.03 10.32 -3.32
CA ARG A 72 3.65 10.10 -4.62
C ARG A 72 4.00 11.45 -5.22
N ALA A 73 5.26 11.84 -5.11
CA ALA A 73 5.69 13.19 -5.43
C ALA A 73 5.57 13.55 -6.91
N ARG A 74 5.48 12.55 -7.77
CA ARG A 74 5.38 12.80 -9.22
C ARG A 74 3.94 13.08 -9.68
N GLU A 75 2.96 12.98 -8.78
CA GLU A 75 1.58 13.27 -9.16
C GLU A 75 1.37 14.78 -9.23
N PRO A 76 0.63 15.27 -10.24
CA PRO A 76 0.39 16.71 -10.36
C PRO A 76 -0.19 17.33 -9.10
N VAL A 77 -1.08 16.63 -8.41
CA VAL A 77 -1.72 17.18 -7.21
C VAL A 77 -0.70 17.47 -6.12
N TYR A 78 0.39 16.72 -6.09
CA TYR A 78 1.45 16.94 -5.10
C TYR A 78 2.03 18.36 -5.24
N ALA A 79 2.35 18.74 -6.49
CA ALA A 79 2.87 20.06 -6.74
C ALA A 79 1.80 21.13 -6.57
N GLU A 80 0.58 20.84 -7.03
CA GLU A 80 -0.51 21.81 -6.96
C GLU A 80 -0.81 22.23 -5.53
N LEU A 81 -0.68 21.29 -4.60
CA LEU A 81 -0.97 21.56 -3.18
C LEU A 81 0.28 21.96 -2.40
N GLY A 82 1.43 22.06 -3.05
CA GLY A 82 2.66 22.48 -2.40
C GLY A 82 3.15 21.51 -1.33
N LEU A 83 2.88 20.22 -1.51
CA LEU A 83 3.15 19.24 -0.47
C LEU A 83 4.64 19.00 -0.25
N GLY A 84 5.47 19.31 -1.23
CA GLY A 84 6.91 19.16 -1.10
C GLY A 84 7.59 20.34 -0.43
N GLU A 85 6.83 21.41 -0.15
CA GLU A 85 7.40 22.66 0.34
C GLU A 85 7.06 22.94 1.80
N ARG A 86 6.42 21.98 2.48
CA ARG A 86 6.02 22.17 3.86
C ARG A 86 5.87 20.83 4.54
N GLU A 87 5.85 20.86 5.86
CA GLU A 87 5.53 19.68 6.65
C GLU A 87 4.03 19.44 6.58
N VAL A 88 3.63 18.20 6.36
CA VAL A 88 2.22 17.82 6.31
C VAL A 88 1.97 16.83 7.42
N GLY A 89 1.10 17.21 8.38
CA GLY A 89 0.78 16.32 9.48
C GLY A 89 0.01 15.09 9.02
N ASP A 90 -0.01 14.07 9.87
CA ASP A 90 -0.63 12.80 9.52
C ASP A 90 -2.12 12.95 9.15
N ASP A 91 -2.87 13.72 9.96
CA ASP A 91 -4.30 13.85 9.70
C ASP A 91 -4.56 14.46 8.33
N GLU A 92 -3.84 15.52 7.99
CA GLU A 92 -4.01 16.15 6.68
C GLU A 92 -3.54 15.24 5.57
N ALA A 93 -2.40 14.57 5.75
CA ALA A 93 -1.88 13.69 4.71
C ALA A 93 -2.84 12.54 4.44
N ILE A 94 -3.42 11.96 5.48
CA ILE A 94 -4.38 10.87 5.33
C ILE A 94 -5.62 11.34 4.59
N ALA A 95 -6.14 12.52 4.98
CA ALA A 95 -7.33 13.07 4.31
C ALA A 95 -7.04 13.32 2.83
N LEU A 96 -5.87 13.84 2.52
CA LEU A 96 -5.50 14.11 1.13
C LEU A 96 -5.38 12.83 0.32
N MET A 97 -4.80 11.77 0.89
CA MET A 97 -4.68 10.51 0.18
C MET A 97 -6.03 9.83 -0.02
N ALA A 98 -6.96 10.03 0.92
CA ALA A 98 -8.31 9.50 0.75
C ALA A 98 -9.05 10.24 -0.36
N GLU A 99 -8.82 11.55 -0.47
CA GLU A 99 -9.48 12.37 -1.48
C GLU A 99 -8.83 12.19 -2.84
N HIS A 100 -7.51 12.02 -2.87
CA HIS A 100 -6.74 11.92 -4.11
C HIS A 100 -6.03 10.57 -4.12
N THR A 101 -6.74 9.56 -4.62
CA THR A 101 -6.25 8.19 -4.60
C THR A 101 -4.84 8.06 -5.21
N GLU A 102 -4.58 8.81 -6.28
CA GLU A 102 -3.30 8.71 -6.97
C GLU A 102 -2.13 9.28 -6.18
N LEU A 103 -2.43 10.05 -5.14
CA LEU A 103 -1.40 10.65 -4.33
C LEU A 103 -0.69 9.62 -3.44
N MET A 104 -1.32 8.48 -3.20
CA MET A 104 -0.74 7.47 -2.35
C MET A 104 0.17 6.55 -3.14
N GLN A 105 1.40 6.38 -2.66
CA GLN A 105 2.36 5.46 -3.28
C GLN A 105 1.89 4.02 -3.20
N ARG A 106 2.43 3.19 -4.07
CA ARG A 106 2.11 1.76 -4.16
C ARG A 106 3.32 1.01 -4.68
N PRO A 107 3.44 -0.27 -4.34
CA PRO A 107 2.54 -1.05 -3.49
C PRO A 107 2.87 -0.88 -2.01
N VAL A 108 1.84 -0.90 -1.17
CA VAL A 108 2.01 -0.96 0.28
C VAL A 108 1.64 -2.37 0.69
N VAL A 109 2.56 -3.05 1.38
CA VAL A 109 2.38 -4.45 1.75
C VAL A 109 2.20 -4.55 3.25
N VAL A 110 1.20 -5.32 3.66
CA VAL A 110 0.87 -5.49 5.07
C VAL A 110 1.06 -6.94 5.47
N ARG A 111 1.70 -7.15 6.61
CA ARG A 111 1.78 -8.46 7.24
C ARG A 111 1.46 -8.27 8.73
N GLY A 112 0.26 -8.69 9.14
CA GLY A 112 -0.14 -8.49 10.53
C GLY A 112 -0.23 -7.02 10.86
N ASP A 113 0.54 -6.58 11.85
CA ASP A 113 0.53 -5.20 12.30
C ASP A 113 1.68 -4.36 11.73
N ARG A 114 2.35 -4.89 10.71
CA ARG A 114 3.47 -4.20 10.05
C ARG A 114 3.16 -3.95 8.59
N ALA A 115 3.64 -2.84 8.07
CA ALA A 115 3.47 -2.52 6.65
C ALA A 115 4.73 -1.84 6.14
N VAL A 116 4.95 -1.97 4.83
CA VAL A 116 6.08 -1.32 4.18
C VAL A 116 5.68 -0.88 2.79
N LEU A 117 6.21 0.27 2.37
CA LEU A 117 6.10 0.68 0.98
C LEU A 117 7.18 -0.08 0.21
N ALA A 118 6.75 -1.03 -0.63
CA ALA A 118 7.69 -1.92 -1.33
C ALA A 118 8.20 -1.27 -2.63
N ARG A 119 8.89 -0.18 -2.49
CA ARG A 119 9.56 0.52 -3.58
C ARG A 119 10.96 0.90 -3.12
N PRO A 120 11.99 0.24 -3.61
CA PRO A 120 11.93 -0.89 -4.58
C PRO A 120 11.28 -2.13 -3.97
N VAL A 121 10.91 -3.08 -4.83
CA VAL A 121 10.15 -4.25 -4.39
C VAL A 121 10.88 -5.08 -3.35
N GLU A 122 12.20 -5.03 -3.36
CA GLU A 122 13.01 -5.78 -2.39
C GLU A 122 12.73 -5.36 -0.95
N ARG A 123 12.15 -4.19 -0.75
CA ARG A 123 11.79 -3.76 0.60
C ARG A 123 10.75 -4.67 1.25
N VAL A 124 10.05 -5.47 0.44
CA VAL A 124 9.11 -6.44 1.01
C VAL A 124 9.83 -7.43 1.94
N ASN A 125 11.14 -7.62 1.73
CA ASN A 125 11.92 -8.51 2.60
C ASN A 125 11.87 -8.07 4.06
N GLU A 126 11.61 -6.80 4.33
CA GLU A 126 11.51 -6.31 5.70
C GLU A 126 10.35 -6.96 6.45
N LEU A 127 9.36 -7.47 5.73
CA LEU A 127 8.22 -8.13 6.32
C LEU A 127 8.34 -9.65 6.37
N LEU A 128 9.32 -10.23 5.72
CA LEU A 128 9.37 -11.67 5.50
C LEU A 128 10.21 -12.42 6.53
N ASP A 129 10.86 -11.72 7.40
CA ASP A 129 11.68 -12.38 8.43
C ASP A 129 10.92 -12.59 9.71
#